data_3e5d307f2c2022755bb917b2b8684662
#
_entry.id   3e5d307f2c2022755bb917b2b8684662
#
_cell.length_a   1.000
_cell.length_b   1.000
_cell.length_c   1.000
_cell.angle_alpha   90.00
_cell.angle_beta   90.00
_cell.angle_gamma   90.00
#
_symmetry.space_group_name_H-M   'P 1'
#
loop_
_entity.id
_entity.type
_entity.pdbx_description
1 polymer ?
#
loop_
_entity_poly.entity_id
_entity_poly.type
_entity_poly.pdbx_seq_one_letter_code
_entity_poly.pdbx_strand_id
1 'polypeptide(L)'
;MRASVLPDKPGNYIIVLRSTSSLPIKVQISTTPILTSFDYKKEKYNVVYVGKSSKSLRIRDYKQHFTGTAGNSTIRKSLGCLLGFKLIPRDINSPQNGKTTFGEFDERTLTEWMKDNLLLFYYANNDYANVEKELIRIYNPPLNLQGNFNKTNLDFRKELSALRSCTSAKQAPIPNNQLKLNTYPQQLQCSN
;
A
#
# COMPACT_ATOMS: atom_id res chain seq x y z
N MET A 1 -3.78 -12.42 -11.80
CA MET A 1 -2.99 -11.84 -12.94
C MET A 1 -1.95 -12.84 -13.38
N ARG A 2 -1.78 -13.04 -14.69
CA ARG A 2 -0.73 -13.94 -15.26
C ARG A 2 0.43 -13.09 -15.79
N ALA A 3 1.68 -13.47 -15.48
CA ALA A 3 2.89 -12.75 -15.93
C ALA A 3 2.99 -12.60 -17.45
N SER A 4 2.48 -13.59 -18.21
CA SER A 4 2.51 -13.61 -19.67
C SER A 4 1.68 -12.53 -20.37
N VAL A 5 0.75 -11.88 -19.64
CA VAL A 5 -0.09 -10.80 -20.18
C VAL A 5 0.66 -9.47 -20.25
N LEU A 6 1.65 -9.28 -19.40
CA LEU A 6 2.40 -8.01 -19.34
C LEU A 6 3.59 -8.04 -20.30
N PRO A 7 3.78 -6.97 -21.11
CA PRO A 7 4.89 -6.89 -22.06
C PRO A 7 6.23 -6.69 -21.34
N ASP A 8 7.27 -7.23 -21.94
CA ASP A 8 8.66 -7.00 -21.51
C ASP A 8 9.22 -5.74 -22.20
N LYS A 9 8.56 -4.63 -21.96
CA LYS A 9 8.81 -3.31 -22.57
C LYS A 9 8.63 -2.20 -21.53
N PRO A 10 9.25 -1.02 -21.73
CA PRO A 10 8.96 0.16 -20.91
C PRO A 10 7.51 0.61 -21.06
N GLY A 11 7.04 1.40 -20.09
CA GLY A 11 5.68 1.95 -20.14
C GLY A 11 5.17 2.39 -18.79
N ASN A 12 3.87 2.67 -18.76
CA ASN A 12 3.13 3.11 -17.58
C ASN A 12 2.07 2.12 -17.17
N TYR A 13 1.68 2.23 -15.92
CA TYR A 13 0.58 1.45 -15.36
C TYR A 13 -0.22 2.27 -14.34
N ILE A 14 -1.49 1.91 -14.22
CA ILE A 14 -2.43 2.45 -13.23
C ILE A 14 -2.94 1.27 -12.42
N ILE A 15 -2.88 1.37 -11.10
CA ILE A 15 -3.48 0.40 -10.19
C ILE A 15 -4.74 1.03 -9.61
N VAL A 16 -5.84 0.28 -9.71
CA VAL A 16 -7.17 0.70 -9.30
C VAL A 16 -7.78 -0.29 -8.33
N LEU A 17 -8.74 0.18 -7.54
CA LEU A 17 -9.61 -0.70 -6.76
C LEU A 17 -10.63 -1.38 -7.67
N ARG A 18 -10.97 -2.64 -7.37
CA ARG A 18 -12.17 -3.27 -7.93
C ARG A 18 -13.41 -2.52 -7.43
N SER A 19 -14.51 -2.60 -8.18
CA SER A 19 -15.73 -1.84 -7.90
C SER A 19 -16.29 -2.04 -6.49
N THR A 20 -16.11 -3.23 -5.91
CA THR A 20 -16.58 -3.58 -4.56
C THR A 20 -15.53 -3.37 -3.47
N SER A 21 -14.33 -2.89 -3.82
CA SER A 21 -13.20 -2.79 -2.90
C SER A 21 -12.95 -1.35 -2.44
N SER A 22 -12.38 -1.22 -1.24
CA SER A 22 -11.91 0.04 -0.66
C SER A 22 -10.44 -0.07 -0.22
N LEU A 23 -9.80 1.07 0.06
CA LEU A 23 -8.46 1.04 0.66
C LEU A 23 -8.53 0.39 2.05
N PRO A 24 -7.53 -0.46 2.40
CA PRO A 24 -7.57 -1.27 3.62
C PRO A 24 -7.09 -0.46 4.84
N ILE A 25 -7.76 0.62 5.18
CA ILE A 25 -7.36 1.49 6.30
C ILE A 25 -7.78 0.84 7.61
N LYS A 26 -6.87 0.10 8.24
CA LYS A 26 -7.03 -0.56 9.55
C LYS A 26 -6.23 0.13 10.66
N VAL A 27 -5.55 1.22 10.35
CA VAL A 27 -4.79 2.03 11.29
C VAL A 27 -5.48 3.36 11.54
N GLN A 28 -5.16 3.99 12.66
CA GLN A 28 -5.70 5.31 12.96
C GLN A 28 -5.06 6.36 12.06
N ILE A 29 -5.85 6.89 11.13
CA ILE A 29 -5.52 8.02 10.25
C ILE A 29 -6.65 9.02 10.37
N SER A 30 -6.33 10.30 10.45
CA SER A 30 -7.32 11.38 10.62
C SER A 30 -7.99 11.76 9.29
N THR A 31 -7.37 11.45 8.16
CA THR A 31 -7.85 11.86 6.84
C THR A 31 -8.27 10.66 5.98
N THR A 32 -9.41 10.80 5.28
CA THR A 32 -9.85 9.85 4.25
C THR A 32 -9.45 10.37 2.88
N PRO A 33 -8.77 9.57 2.03
CA PRO A 33 -8.37 10.04 0.73
C PRO A 33 -9.56 10.16 -0.22
N ILE A 34 -9.55 11.22 -1.03
CA ILE A 34 -10.48 11.40 -2.14
C ILE A 34 -9.91 10.66 -3.35
N LEU A 35 -10.70 9.73 -3.90
CA LEU A 35 -10.30 8.93 -5.05
C LEU A 35 -10.84 9.53 -6.34
N THR A 36 -9.96 9.71 -7.31
CA THR A 36 -10.35 10.03 -8.69
C THR A 36 -10.51 8.74 -9.46
N SER A 37 -11.45 8.70 -10.39
CA SER A 37 -11.81 7.50 -11.14
C SER A 37 -11.85 7.77 -12.64
N PHE A 38 -11.85 6.68 -13.41
CA PHE A 38 -12.19 6.69 -14.84
C PHE A 38 -13.19 5.56 -15.15
N ASP A 39 -13.91 5.73 -16.26
CA ASP A 39 -14.86 4.73 -16.73
C ASP A 39 -14.21 3.87 -17.83
N TYR A 40 -14.36 2.55 -17.73
CA TYR A 40 -13.91 1.60 -18.73
C TYR A 40 -14.90 0.43 -18.83
N LYS A 41 -15.39 0.10 -20.03
CA LYS A 41 -16.37 -0.96 -20.27
C LYS A 41 -17.59 -0.90 -19.34
N LYS A 42 -18.14 0.29 -19.16
CA LYS A 42 -19.31 0.59 -18.30
C LYS A 42 -19.07 0.40 -16.78
N GLU A 43 -17.83 0.21 -16.36
CA GLU A 43 -17.45 0.13 -14.96
C GLU A 43 -16.58 1.32 -14.56
N LYS A 44 -16.75 1.79 -13.31
CA LYS A 44 -15.98 2.89 -12.72
C LYS A 44 -14.84 2.34 -11.89
N TYR A 45 -13.62 2.82 -12.14
CA TYR A 45 -12.40 2.37 -11.47
C TYR A 45 -11.74 3.48 -10.70
N ASN A 46 -11.61 3.31 -9.38
CA ASN A 46 -10.95 4.26 -8.50
C ASN A 46 -9.43 4.08 -8.54
N VAL A 47 -8.72 5.13 -8.96
CA VAL A 47 -7.26 5.10 -9.09
C VAL A 47 -6.60 5.28 -7.72
N VAL A 48 -5.73 4.35 -7.35
CA VAL A 48 -4.99 4.40 -6.08
C VAL A 48 -3.49 4.62 -6.27
N TYR A 49 -2.94 4.21 -7.40
CA TYR A 49 -1.51 4.35 -7.69
C TYR A 49 -1.24 4.42 -9.20
N VAL A 50 -0.26 5.24 -9.57
CA VAL A 50 0.28 5.35 -10.92
C VAL A 50 1.78 5.07 -10.86
N GLY A 51 2.31 4.41 -11.86
CA GLY A 51 3.74 4.17 -11.93
C GLY A 51 4.26 3.98 -13.35
N LYS A 52 5.57 3.80 -13.43
CA LYS A 52 6.29 3.55 -14.67
C LYS A 52 7.32 2.46 -14.53
N SER A 53 7.70 1.90 -15.66
CA SER A 53 8.87 1.06 -15.81
C SER A 53 9.71 1.56 -16.98
N SER A 54 11.00 1.77 -16.75
CA SER A 54 11.94 2.14 -17.81
C SER A 54 12.49 0.94 -18.58
N LYS A 55 12.22 -0.28 -18.13
CA LYS A 55 12.75 -1.52 -18.73
C LYS A 55 11.63 -2.50 -19.07
N SER A 56 10.88 -2.96 -18.09
CA SER A 56 9.93 -4.06 -18.23
C SER A 56 8.73 -3.88 -17.31
N LEU A 57 7.54 -3.67 -17.89
CA LEU A 57 6.27 -3.67 -17.17
C LEU A 57 6.05 -5.01 -16.45
N ARG A 58 6.42 -6.14 -17.10
CA ARG A 58 6.30 -7.47 -16.49
C ARG A 58 7.10 -7.61 -15.21
N ILE A 59 8.37 -7.14 -15.19
CA ILE A 59 9.21 -7.22 -14.00
C ILE A 59 8.68 -6.27 -12.93
N ARG A 60 8.34 -5.04 -13.30
CA ARG A 60 7.89 -4.02 -12.34
C ARG A 60 6.56 -4.39 -11.71
N ASP A 61 5.57 -4.74 -12.52
CA ASP A 61 4.22 -4.95 -12.02
C ASP A 61 4.03 -6.35 -11.45
N TYR A 62 4.37 -7.39 -12.20
CA TYR A 62 4.16 -8.75 -11.72
C TYR A 62 5.15 -9.14 -10.64
N LYS A 63 6.48 -9.07 -10.92
CA LYS A 63 7.48 -9.56 -9.98
C LYS A 63 7.68 -8.67 -8.76
N GLN A 64 7.57 -7.34 -8.90
CA GLN A 64 7.83 -6.44 -7.78
C GLN A 64 6.56 -6.05 -7.02
N HIS A 65 5.46 -5.69 -7.71
CA HIS A 65 4.25 -5.25 -7.05
C HIS A 65 3.37 -6.41 -6.59
N PHE A 66 3.01 -7.34 -7.47
CA PHE A 66 2.02 -8.37 -7.14
C PHE A 66 2.59 -9.67 -6.55
N THR A 67 3.87 -9.97 -6.76
CA THR A 67 4.51 -11.17 -6.20
C THR A 67 5.80 -10.91 -5.43
N GLY A 68 6.22 -9.65 -5.33
CA GLY A 68 7.42 -9.23 -4.60
C GLY A 68 7.16 -8.92 -3.14
N THR A 69 8.05 -8.10 -2.55
CA THR A 69 7.96 -7.65 -1.16
C THR A 69 7.91 -6.11 -1.08
N ALA A 70 7.51 -5.58 0.07
CA ALA A 70 7.50 -4.15 0.35
C ALA A 70 8.91 -3.52 0.26
N GLY A 71 9.96 -4.31 0.40
CA GLY A 71 11.34 -3.86 0.22
C GLY A 71 11.66 -3.35 -1.19
N ASN A 72 10.92 -3.79 -2.21
CA ASN A 72 11.10 -3.42 -3.61
C ASN A 72 9.90 -2.69 -4.23
N SER A 73 8.83 -2.48 -3.45
CA SER A 73 7.57 -1.94 -3.95
C SER A 73 6.98 -0.89 -3.01
N THR A 74 6.95 0.36 -3.48
CA THR A 74 6.38 1.48 -2.72
C THR A 74 4.88 1.33 -2.47
N ILE A 75 4.12 0.81 -3.44
CA ILE A 75 2.68 0.56 -3.25
C ILE A 75 2.44 -0.54 -2.21
N ARG A 76 3.22 -1.65 -2.23
CA ARG A 76 3.12 -2.69 -1.21
C ARG A 76 3.40 -2.13 0.17
N LYS A 77 4.46 -1.33 0.32
CA LYS A 77 4.79 -0.68 1.59
C LYS A 77 3.65 0.20 2.09
N SER A 78 3.04 1.01 1.22
CA SER A 78 1.91 1.85 1.57
C SER A 78 0.69 1.03 2.02
N LEU A 79 0.29 0.04 1.24
CA LEU A 79 -0.86 -0.81 1.55
C LEU A 79 -0.67 -1.64 2.81
N GLY A 80 0.52 -2.21 3.03
CA GLY A 80 0.80 -2.97 4.24
C GLY A 80 0.80 -2.09 5.49
N CYS A 81 1.31 -0.85 5.42
CA CYS A 81 1.18 0.11 6.52
C CYS A 81 -0.28 0.47 6.81
N LEU A 82 -1.13 0.64 5.78
CA LEU A 82 -2.56 0.87 5.95
C LEU A 82 -3.29 -0.35 6.57
N LEU A 83 -2.83 -1.56 6.28
CA LEU A 83 -3.30 -2.80 6.92
C LEU A 83 -2.83 -2.93 8.38
N GLY A 84 -1.93 -2.07 8.86
CA GLY A 84 -1.36 -2.13 10.20
C GLY A 84 -0.16 -3.06 10.35
N PHE A 85 0.43 -3.52 9.25
CA PHE A 85 1.61 -4.39 9.29
C PHE A 85 2.84 -3.64 9.76
N LYS A 86 3.68 -4.31 10.56
CA LYS A 86 4.88 -3.71 11.14
C LYS A 86 6.06 -3.80 10.18
N LEU A 87 6.70 -2.67 9.93
CA LEU A 87 7.93 -2.63 9.16
C LEU A 87 9.10 -3.18 9.98
N ILE A 88 9.82 -4.11 9.40
CA ILE A 88 11.07 -4.68 9.94
C ILE A 88 12.25 -4.31 9.02
N PRO A 89 13.48 -4.28 9.54
CA PRO A 89 14.66 -4.13 8.69
C PRO A 89 14.69 -5.21 7.61
N ARG A 90 14.97 -4.83 6.37
CA ARG A 90 15.13 -5.78 5.25
C ARG A 90 16.36 -6.66 5.43
N ASP A 91 17.41 -6.09 6.01
CA ASP A 91 18.65 -6.78 6.34
C ASP A 91 18.86 -6.67 7.86
N ILE A 92 18.79 -7.82 8.53
CA ILE A 92 18.95 -7.91 9.99
C ILE A 92 20.40 -7.55 10.40
N ASN A 93 21.37 -7.82 9.55
CA ASN A 93 22.79 -7.52 9.81
C ASN A 93 23.13 -6.04 9.55
N SER A 94 22.27 -5.31 8.85
CA SER A 94 22.47 -3.89 8.52
C SER A 94 21.18 -3.09 8.68
N PRO A 95 20.56 -3.07 9.88
CA PRO A 95 19.25 -2.43 10.10
C PRO A 95 19.30 -0.91 9.92
N GLN A 96 20.49 -0.31 10.08
CA GLN A 96 20.74 1.13 9.94
C GLN A 96 20.68 1.63 8.48
N ASN A 97 20.64 0.75 7.47
CA ASN A 97 20.55 1.16 6.06
C ASN A 97 19.16 1.73 5.70
N GLY A 98 18.20 1.71 6.64
CA GLY A 98 16.86 2.26 6.51
C GLY A 98 15.93 1.52 5.54
N LYS A 99 16.39 0.43 4.92
CA LYS A 99 15.56 -0.40 4.03
C LYS A 99 14.69 -1.33 4.86
N THR A 100 13.38 -1.30 4.60
CA THR A 100 12.39 -2.07 5.37
C THR A 100 11.51 -2.92 4.47
N THR A 101 10.95 -3.98 5.05
CA THR A 101 9.96 -4.89 4.47
C THR A 101 8.96 -5.29 5.56
N PHE A 102 8.02 -6.20 5.27
CA PHE A 102 7.16 -6.82 6.28
C PHE A 102 7.63 -8.24 6.58
N GLY A 103 7.12 -8.85 7.64
CA GLY A 103 7.30 -10.26 7.92
C GLY A 103 6.69 -11.13 6.81
N GLU A 104 7.14 -12.38 6.69
CA GLU A 104 6.72 -13.27 5.60
C GLU A 104 5.20 -13.50 5.57
N PHE A 105 4.58 -13.67 6.73
CA PHE A 105 3.13 -13.83 6.85
C PHE A 105 2.38 -12.60 6.35
N ASP A 106 2.82 -11.39 6.75
CA ASP A 106 2.22 -10.13 6.34
C ASP A 106 2.40 -9.89 4.82
N GLU A 107 3.56 -10.25 4.25
CA GLU A 107 3.80 -10.15 2.81
C GLU A 107 2.88 -11.08 2.01
N ARG A 108 2.60 -12.30 2.50
CA ARG A 108 1.63 -13.23 1.89
C ARG A 108 0.22 -12.68 1.96
N THR A 109 -0.22 -12.27 3.15
CA THR A 109 -1.55 -11.69 3.38
C THR A 109 -1.76 -10.45 2.49
N LEU A 110 -0.75 -9.58 2.37
CA LEU A 110 -0.78 -8.44 1.48
C LEU A 110 -0.93 -8.85 0.00
N THR A 111 -0.21 -9.89 -0.40
CA THR A 111 -0.27 -10.40 -1.79
C THR A 111 -1.68 -10.90 -2.13
N GLU A 112 -2.32 -11.63 -1.24
CA GLU A 112 -3.68 -12.12 -1.40
C GLU A 112 -4.66 -10.94 -1.47
N TRP A 113 -4.58 -10.04 -0.49
CA TRP A 113 -5.42 -8.84 -0.50
C TRP A 113 -5.28 -8.04 -1.81
N MET A 114 -4.06 -7.82 -2.29
CA MET A 114 -3.82 -7.08 -3.54
C MET A 114 -4.42 -7.78 -4.76
N LYS A 115 -4.33 -9.12 -4.85
CA LYS A 115 -4.91 -9.90 -5.95
C LYS A 115 -6.44 -9.83 -5.95
N ASP A 116 -7.05 -9.83 -4.78
CA ASP A 116 -8.50 -9.84 -4.64
C ASP A 116 -9.11 -8.45 -4.83
N ASN A 117 -8.40 -7.39 -4.48
CA ASN A 117 -8.95 -6.04 -4.41
C ASN A 117 -8.46 -5.08 -5.49
N LEU A 118 -7.37 -5.41 -6.20
CA LEU A 118 -6.76 -4.50 -7.17
C LEU A 118 -6.84 -5.05 -8.60
N LEU A 119 -6.89 -4.10 -9.54
CA LEU A 119 -6.69 -4.34 -10.97
C LEU A 119 -5.55 -3.48 -11.48
N LEU A 120 -4.91 -3.94 -12.54
CA LEU A 120 -3.82 -3.26 -13.22
C LEU A 120 -4.22 -2.96 -14.66
N PHE A 121 -4.11 -1.69 -15.05
CA PHE A 121 -4.12 -1.23 -16.43
C PHE A 121 -2.71 -0.81 -16.82
N TYR A 122 -2.27 -1.12 -18.02
CA TYR A 122 -0.93 -0.79 -18.49
C TYR A 122 -0.92 -0.34 -19.95
N TYR A 123 0.10 0.44 -20.29
CA TYR A 123 0.37 0.92 -21.63
C TYR A 123 1.87 0.94 -21.90
N ALA A 124 2.33 0.16 -22.87
CA ALA A 124 3.74 0.16 -23.28
C ALA A 124 4.05 1.38 -24.13
N ASN A 125 5.01 2.20 -23.70
CA ASN A 125 5.46 3.41 -24.39
C ASN A 125 6.87 3.79 -23.97
N ASN A 126 7.53 4.63 -24.76
CA ASN A 126 8.88 5.14 -24.48
C ASN A 126 8.89 6.48 -23.74
N ASP A 127 7.78 7.22 -23.75
CA ASP A 127 7.63 8.49 -23.03
C ASP A 127 7.06 8.29 -21.62
N TYR A 128 7.40 7.17 -20.99
CA TYR A 128 6.88 6.77 -19.69
C TYR A 128 7.08 7.82 -18.58
N ALA A 129 8.10 8.66 -18.69
CA ALA A 129 8.40 9.65 -17.65
C ALA A 129 7.41 10.81 -17.66
N ASN A 130 7.08 11.35 -18.83
CA ASN A 130 6.10 12.43 -18.96
C ASN A 130 4.67 11.92 -18.77
N VAL A 131 4.37 10.75 -19.31
CA VAL A 131 3.07 10.09 -19.14
C VAL A 131 2.78 9.82 -17.65
N GLU A 132 3.77 9.36 -16.85
CA GLU A 132 3.56 9.19 -15.40
C GLU A 132 3.20 10.51 -14.71
N LYS A 133 3.91 11.62 -15.03
CA LYS A 133 3.63 12.93 -14.44
C LYS A 133 2.20 13.39 -14.74
N GLU A 134 1.77 13.24 -16.00
CA GLU A 134 0.41 13.62 -16.41
C GLU A 134 -0.65 12.75 -15.76
N LEU A 135 -0.45 11.44 -15.68
CA LEU A 135 -1.37 10.52 -15.00
C LEU A 135 -1.49 10.84 -13.50
N ILE A 136 -0.37 11.17 -12.83
CA ILE A 136 -0.40 11.62 -11.43
C ILE A 136 -1.15 12.95 -11.29
N ARG A 137 -0.96 13.89 -12.19
CA ARG A 137 -1.66 15.18 -12.20
C ARG A 137 -3.17 15.02 -12.37
N ILE A 138 -3.59 14.16 -13.32
CA ILE A 138 -5.00 13.92 -13.64
C ILE A 138 -5.71 13.18 -12.52
N TYR A 139 -5.12 12.08 -12.05
CA TYR A 139 -5.78 11.16 -11.12
C TYR A 139 -5.49 11.43 -9.64
N ASN A 140 -4.47 12.23 -9.31
CA ASN A 140 -4.08 12.52 -7.93
C ASN A 140 -4.10 11.27 -7.02
N PRO A 141 -3.43 10.17 -7.39
CA PRO A 141 -3.56 8.90 -6.69
C PRO A 141 -2.99 9.01 -5.26
N PRO A 142 -3.73 8.56 -4.24
CA PRO A 142 -3.36 8.79 -2.84
C PRO A 142 -2.09 8.04 -2.41
N LEU A 143 -1.74 6.95 -3.08
CA LEU A 143 -0.57 6.14 -2.73
C LEU A 143 0.73 6.60 -3.44
N ASN A 144 0.67 7.60 -4.33
CA ASN A 144 1.84 8.25 -4.89
C ASN A 144 2.35 9.33 -3.93
N LEU A 145 3.32 9.00 -3.10
CA LEU A 145 3.93 9.95 -2.14
C LEU A 145 4.96 10.86 -2.78
N GLN A 146 5.60 10.41 -3.86
CA GLN A 146 6.58 11.18 -4.62
C GLN A 146 5.97 11.66 -5.94
N GLY A 147 6.35 12.86 -6.37
CA GLY A 147 5.88 13.43 -7.65
C GLY A 147 4.41 13.86 -7.65
N ASN A 148 3.70 13.73 -6.56
CA ASN A 148 2.31 14.16 -6.41
C ASN A 148 2.22 15.40 -5.51
N PHE A 149 2.05 16.56 -6.14
CA PHE A 149 2.00 17.85 -5.45
C PHE A 149 0.56 18.37 -5.23
N ASN A 150 -0.45 17.60 -5.59
CA ASN A 150 -1.84 18.01 -5.45
C ASN A 150 -2.21 18.14 -3.96
N LYS A 151 -2.89 19.24 -3.61
CA LYS A 151 -3.24 19.54 -2.22
C LYS A 151 -4.36 18.66 -1.66
N THR A 152 -5.26 18.17 -2.51
CA THR A 152 -6.46 17.41 -2.11
C THR A 152 -6.16 16.22 -1.18
N ASN A 153 -5.14 15.41 -1.50
CA ASN A 153 -4.76 14.25 -0.68
C ASN A 153 -3.44 14.49 0.10
N LEU A 154 -3.05 15.75 0.30
CA LEU A 154 -1.75 16.06 0.89
C LEU A 154 -1.62 15.53 2.33
N ASP A 155 -2.63 15.75 3.14
CA ASP A 155 -2.57 15.34 4.56
C ASP A 155 -2.63 13.84 4.71
N PHE A 156 -3.46 13.14 3.93
CA PHE A 156 -3.43 11.67 3.85
C PHE A 156 -2.02 11.16 3.47
N ARG A 157 -1.38 11.76 2.47
CA ARG A 157 -0.02 11.35 2.06
C ARG A 157 1.03 11.63 3.14
N LYS A 158 0.91 12.72 3.91
CA LYS A 158 1.78 13.00 5.05
C LYS A 158 1.63 11.92 6.14
N GLU A 159 0.41 11.60 6.54
CA GLU A 159 0.13 10.55 7.52
C GLU A 159 0.64 9.18 7.04
N LEU A 160 0.37 8.81 5.79
CA LEU A 160 0.89 7.58 5.20
C LEU A 160 2.42 7.56 5.13
N SER A 161 3.06 8.69 4.85
CA SER A 161 4.52 8.82 4.87
C SER A 161 5.09 8.61 6.27
N ALA A 162 4.43 9.15 7.29
CA ALA A 162 4.78 8.94 8.69
C ALA A 162 4.68 7.45 9.08
N LEU A 163 3.58 6.78 8.73
CA LEU A 163 3.41 5.34 8.95
C LEU A 163 4.55 4.52 8.30
N ARG A 164 4.96 4.87 7.09
CA ARG A 164 6.05 4.20 6.37
C ARG A 164 7.44 4.46 6.94
N SER A 165 7.58 5.44 7.81
CA SER A 165 8.82 5.80 8.49
C SER A 165 8.92 5.18 9.88
N CYS A 166 7.83 4.65 10.43
CA CYS A 166 7.79 3.97 11.73
C CYS A 166 8.34 2.54 11.58
N THR A 167 9.55 2.32 12.06
CA THR A 167 10.10 0.96 12.22
C THR A 167 9.93 0.50 13.67
N SER A 168 9.88 -0.81 13.90
CA SER A 168 9.80 -1.39 15.26
C SER A 168 10.92 -0.91 16.19
N ALA A 169 12.06 -0.49 15.64
CA ALA A 169 13.18 0.08 16.40
C ALA A 169 12.94 1.53 16.88
N LYS A 170 11.93 2.23 16.34
CA LYS A 170 11.57 3.62 16.71
C LYS A 170 10.35 3.71 17.61
N GLN A 171 9.67 2.61 17.87
CA GLN A 171 8.62 2.57 18.88
C GLN A 171 9.32 2.44 20.23
N ALA A 172 9.42 3.54 20.99
CA ALA A 172 9.77 3.50 22.39
C ALA A 172 8.86 2.48 23.11
N PRO A 173 9.37 1.69 24.07
CA PRO A 173 8.55 0.76 24.82
C PRO A 173 7.40 1.56 25.45
N ILE A 174 6.17 1.12 25.24
CA ILE A 174 4.99 1.66 25.92
C ILE A 174 5.28 1.48 27.42
N PRO A 175 5.27 2.56 28.23
CA PRO A 175 5.49 2.41 29.66
C PRO A 175 4.43 1.47 30.21
N ASN A 176 4.88 0.46 30.96
CA ASN A 176 4.13 -0.69 31.47
C ASN A 176 3.11 -0.33 32.58
N ASN A 177 2.44 0.85 32.49
CA ASN A 177 1.61 1.39 33.56
C ASN A 177 0.10 1.43 33.27
N GLN A 178 -0.42 0.67 32.31
CA GLN A 178 -1.88 0.52 32.11
C GLN A 178 -2.34 -0.88 31.77
N LEU A 179 -1.82 -1.91 32.46
CA LEU A 179 -2.50 -3.20 32.60
C LEU A 179 -3.14 -3.26 33.98
N LYS A 180 -4.16 -2.46 34.23
CA LYS A 180 -5.15 -2.81 35.27
C LYS A 180 -6.08 -3.83 34.64
N LEU A 181 -5.86 -5.09 35.00
CA LEU A 181 -6.81 -6.18 34.82
C LEU A 181 -8.14 -5.75 35.46
N ASN A 182 -9.16 -5.53 34.63
CA ASN A 182 -10.53 -5.59 35.10
C ASN A 182 -10.87 -7.08 35.31
N THR A 183 -10.64 -7.55 36.54
CA THR A 183 -11.22 -8.78 37.05
C THR A 183 -12.72 -8.55 37.20
N TYR A 184 -13.51 -9.16 36.32
CA TYR A 184 -14.94 -9.33 36.55
C TYR A 184 -15.14 -10.31 37.70
N PRO A 185 -15.95 -9.99 38.71
CA PRO A 185 -16.32 -10.96 39.74
C PRO A 185 -17.32 -11.97 39.14
N GLN A 186 -16.94 -13.23 39.16
CA GLN A 186 -17.88 -14.33 39.02
C GLN A 186 -18.77 -14.33 40.27
N GLN A 187 -20.07 -14.15 40.09
CA GLN A 187 -21.05 -14.62 41.04
C GLN A 187 -21.90 -15.69 40.39
N LEU A 188 -21.50 -16.91 40.66
CA LEU A 188 -22.35 -18.09 40.67
C LEU A 188 -23.22 -18.02 41.92
N GLN A 189 -24.54 -18.08 41.77
CA GLN A 189 -25.41 -18.68 42.78
C GLN A 189 -26.55 -19.40 42.07
N CYS A 190 -26.47 -20.73 42.11
CA CYS A 190 -27.62 -21.61 42.03
C CYS A 190 -28.38 -21.52 43.34
N SER A 191 -29.71 -21.51 43.31
CA SER A 191 -30.55 -22.19 44.33
C SER A 191 -32.01 -22.15 43.93
N ASN A 192 -32.59 -23.33 43.89
CA ASN A 192 -33.97 -23.81 44.01
C ASN A 192 -34.89 -23.60 42.79
#